data_4b69ca6e54da0803de34893672563c56
#
_entry.id   4b69ca6e54da0803de34893672563c56
#
_cell.length_a   1.000
_cell.length_b   1.000
_cell.length_c   1.000
_cell.angle_alpha   90.00
_cell.angle_beta   90.00
_cell.angle_gamma   90.00
#
_symmetry.space_group_name_H-M   'P 1'
#
loop_
_entity.id
_entity.type
_entity.pdbx_description
1 polymer ?
#
loop_
_entity_poly.entity_id
_entity_poly.type
_entity_poly.pdbx_seq_one_letter_code
_entity_poly.pdbx_strand_id
1 'polypeptide(L)'
;MERAYKFRIYPNQQQKLLLAKTFGCVRFVYNYYLDKKIKLYKESGVSISNNECSRDLTVLKQELEWLKEPDKCALQNVLKDLDASYKNFFRNPSRFGFPKFKSKRDNHKSYRTSFSNGNIAIVGNRIKLPKLGLVKFRDKQIPQGRILNATISQDPSGKYFCSLC
;
A
#
# COMPACT_ATOMS: atom_id res chain seq x y z
N MET A 1 22.81 5.37 -3.71
CA MET A 1 21.71 6.13 -4.36
C MET A 1 20.56 5.20 -4.68
N GLU A 2 19.39 5.55 -4.20
CA GLU A 2 18.19 4.77 -4.49
C GLU A 2 17.64 5.12 -5.86
N ARG A 3 17.25 4.10 -6.63
CA ARG A 3 16.62 4.28 -7.93
C ARG A 3 15.34 3.48 -7.98
N ALA A 4 14.33 4.04 -8.62
CA ALA A 4 13.09 3.34 -8.89
C ALA A 4 13.03 2.90 -10.35
N TYR A 5 12.66 1.64 -10.58
CA TYR A 5 12.46 1.06 -11.90
C TYR A 5 11.01 0.66 -12.06
N LYS A 6 10.31 1.26 -12.99
CA LYS A 6 8.88 0.99 -13.23
C LYS A 6 8.74 0.02 -14.40
N PHE A 7 8.08 -1.10 -14.13
CA PHE A 7 7.80 -2.14 -15.12
C PHE A 7 6.30 -2.29 -15.31
N ARG A 8 5.89 -2.53 -16.55
CA ARG A 8 4.54 -3.01 -16.78
C ARG A 8 4.46 -4.48 -16.43
N ILE A 9 3.45 -4.87 -15.64
CA ILE A 9 3.22 -6.25 -15.25
C ILE A 9 1.92 -6.76 -15.87
N TYR A 10 1.84 -8.09 -16.03
CA TYR A 10 0.72 -8.78 -16.68
C TYR A 10 0.16 -9.84 -15.73
N PRO A 11 -0.62 -9.43 -14.72
CA PRO A 11 -1.19 -10.39 -13.78
C PRO A 11 -2.23 -11.28 -14.47
N ASN A 12 -2.30 -12.53 -14.02
CA ASN A 12 -3.37 -13.45 -14.44
C ASN A 12 -4.69 -13.11 -13.74
N GLN A 13 -5.77 -13.85 -14.02
CA GLN A 13 -7.09 -13.54 -13.45
C GLN A 13 -7.13 -13.64 -11.93
N GLN A 14 -6.48 -14.65 -11.34
CA GLN A 14 -6.41 -14.79 -9.89
C GLN A 14 -5.62 -13.66 -9.25
N GLN A 15 -4.53 -13.26 -9.86
CA GLN A 15 -3.71 -12.14 -9.39
C GLN A 15 -4.47 -10.81 -9.50
N LYS A 16 -5.22 -10.60 -10.58
CA LYS A 16 -6.07 -9.41 -10.74
C LYS A 16 -7.12 -9.32 -9.65
N LEU A 17 -7.72 -10.46 -9.30
CA LEU A 17 -8.72 -10.51 -8.23
C LEU A 17 -8.09 -10.14 -6.89
N LEU A 18 -6.93 -10.70 -6.58
CA LEU A 18 -6.22 -10.38 -5.33
C LEU A 18 -5.75 -8.93 -5.31
N LEU A 19 -5.31 -8.38 -6.45
CA LEU A 19 -4.95 -6.96 -6.55
C LEU A 19 -6.14 -6.06 -6.27
N ALA A 20 -7.32 -6.37 -6.84
CA ALA A 20 -8.53 -5.60 -6.59
C ALA A 20 -8.90 -5.61 -5.09
N LYS A 21 -8.81 -6.76 -4.44
CA LYS A 21 -9.04 -6.92 -3.00
C LYS A 21 -8.01 -6.12 -2.19
N THR A 22 -6.75 -6.16 -2.59
CA THR A 22 -5.67 -5.43 -1.91
C THR A 22 -5.88 -3.93 -2.02
N PHE A 23 -6.19 -3.41 -3.19
CA PHE A 23 -6.49 -1.99 -3.36
C PHE A 23 -7.69 -1.54 -2.52
N GLY A 24 -8.73 -2.37 -2.45
CA GLY A 24 -9.89 -2.11 -1.60
C GLY A 24 -9.55 -2.13 -0.11
N CYS A 25 -8.73 -3.08 0.33
CA CYS A 25 -8.30 -3.17 1.73
C CYS A 25 -7.43 -2.00 2.16
N VAL A 26 -6.47 -1.56 1.33
CA VAL A 26 -5.61 -0.41 1.67
C VAL A 26 -6.43 0.87 1.76
N ARG A 27 -7.40 1.06 0.88
CA ARG A 27 -8.32 2.20 0.96
C ARG A 27 -9.16 2.13 2.24
N PHE A 28 -9.70 0.97 2.56
CA PHE A 28 -10.50 0.76 3.77
C PHE A 28 -9.70 1.06 5.02
N VAL A 29 -8.48 0.53 5.14
CA VAL A 29 -7.64 0.73 6.33
C VAL A 29 -7.27 2.20 6.49
N TYR A 30 -6.89 2.87 5.41
CA TYR A 30 -6.61 4.30 5.45
C TYR A 30 -7.80 5.10 5.98
N ASN A 31 -8.98 4.88 5.41
CA ASN A 31 -10.21 5.59 5.78
C ASN A 31 -10.66 5.25 7.19
N TYR A 32 -10.56 3.99 7.60
CA TYR A 32 -10.95 3.53 8.92
C TYR A 32 -10.14 4.23 10.02
N TYR A 33 -8.82 4.29 9.86
CA TYR A 33 -7.96 4.90 10.86
C TYR A 33 -7.95 6.43 10.78
N LEU A 34 -8.17 7.00 9.61
CA LEU A 34 -8.42 8.43 9.50
C LEU A 34 -9.69 8.83 10.28
N ASP A 35 -10.77 8.09 10.09
CA ASP A 35 -12.03 8.32 10.81
C ASP A 35 -11.84 8.16 12.32
N LYS A 36 -11.15 7.12 12.75
CA LYS A 36 -10.86 6.86 14.16
C LYS A 36 -10.04 7.98 14.80
N LYS A 37 -9.00 8.46 14.11
CA LYS A 37 -8.19 9.59 14.57
C LYS A 37 -9.02 10.86 14.73
N ILE A 38 -9.86 11.17 13.76
CA ILE A 38 -10.73 12.36 13.79
C ILE A 38 -11.71 12.29 14.97
N LYS A 39 -12.39 11.16 15.13
CA LYS A 39 -13.39 10.97 16.18
C LYS A 39 -12.79 11.04 17.58
N LEU A 40 -11.68 10.36 17.82
CA LEU A 40 -11.01 10.36 19.12
C LEU A 40 -10.55 11.77 19.51
N TYR A 41 -10.02 12.52 18.57
CA TYR A 41 -9.56 13.88 18.83
C TYR A 41 -10.75 14.81 19.16
N LYS A 42 -11.86 14.69 18.45
CA LYS A 42 -13.07 15.48 18.71
C LYS A 42 -13.71 15.15 20.05
N GLU A 43 -13.76 13.87 20.42
CA GLU A 43 -14.46 13.41 21.62
C GLU A 43 -13.63 13.60 22.90
N SER A 44 -12.31 13.40 22.83
CA SER A 44 -11.47 13.36 24.03
C SER A 44 -10.15 14.12 23.90
N GLY A 45 -9.88 14.75 22.75
CA GLY A 45 -8.60 15.41 22.49
C GLY A 45 -7.41 14.46 22.41
N VAL A 46 -7.66 13.15 22.31
CA VAL A 46 -6.62 12.13 22.27
C VAL A 46 -6.16 11.91 20.84
N SER A 47 -4.84 11.87 20.66
CA SER A 47 -4.20 11.53 19.37
C SER A 47 -3.59 10.16 19.47
N ILE A 48 -3.93 9.26 18.53
CA ILE A 48 -3.36 7.91 18.50
C ILE A 48 -2.17 7.86 17.54
N SER A 49 -1.11 7.19 17.98
CA SER A 49 0.12 7.02 17.22
C SER A 49 -0.04 5.95 16.13
N ASN A 50 0.91 5.93 15.19
CA ASN A 50 1.00 4.87 14.19
C ASN A 50 1.14 3.48 14.84
N ASN A 51 1.93 3.35 15.92
CA ASN A 51 2.09 2.08 16.63
C ASN A 51 0.78 1.60 17.25
N GLU A 52 -0.01 2.50 17.82
CA GLU A 52 -1.33 2.16 18.37
C GLU A 52 -2.29 1.73 17.26
N CYS A 53 -2.29 2.39 16.11
CA CYS A 53 -3.06 1.98 14.95
C CYS A 53 -2.64 0.60 14.45
N SER A 54 -1.35 0.31 14.44
CA SER A 54 -0.81 -0.99 14.03
C SER A 54 -1.30 -2.11 14.94
N ARG A 55 -1.30 -1.89 16.24
CA ARG A 55 -1.83 -2.87 17.22
C ARG A 55 -3.33 -3.05 17.05
N ASP A 56 -4.06 -1.96 16.87
CA ASP A 56 -5.51 -2.00 16.64
C ASP A 56 -5.85 -2.76 15.36
N LEU A 57 -5.06 -2.59 14.30
CA LEU A 57 -5.24 -3.32 13.05
C LEU A 57 -5.14 -4.84 13.25
N THR A 58 -4.24 -5.30 14.11
CA THR A 58 -4.11 -6.72 14.44
C THR A 58 -5.42 -7.27 15.04
N VAL A 59 -6.05 -6.49 15.91
CA VAL A 59 -7.35 -6.85 16.48
C VAL A 59 -8.46 -6.77 15.45
N LEU A 60 -8.46 -5.71 14.63
CA LEU A 60 -9.47 -5.52 13.58
C LEU A 60 -9.46 -6.66 12.56
N LYS A 61 -8.30 -7.21 12.23
CA LYS A 61 -8.18 -8.38 11.34
C LYS A 61 -8.88 -9.62 11.89
N GLN A 62 -9.00 -9.75 13.20
CA GLN A 62 -9.74 -10.88 13.81
C GLN A 62 -11.24 -10.71 13.65
N GLU A 63 -11.73 -9.49 13.64
CA GLU A 63 -13.14 -9.18 13.43
C GLU A 63 -13.50 -9.16 11.94
N LEU A 64 -12.62 -8.61 11.10
CA LEU A 64 -12.79 -8.52 9.66
C LEU A 64 -11.74 -9.40 8.97
N GLU A 65 -12.04 -10.68 8.84
CA GLU A 65 -11.09 -11.68 8.34
C GLU A 65 -10.62 -11.41 6.89
N TRP A 66 -11.43 -10.75 6.09
CA TRP A 66 -11.05 -10.38 4.73
C TRP A 66 -9.85 -9.43 4.67
N LEU A 67 -9.50 -8.76 5.77
CA LEU A 67 -8.27 -7.98 5.88
C LEU A 67 -7.00 -8.83 5.96
N LYS A 68 -7.13 -10.14 6.15
CA LYS A 68 -6.00 -11.08 6.15
C LYS A 68 -5.61 -11.54 4.74
N GLU A 69 -6.46 -11.36 3.74
CA GLU A 69 -6.20 -11.79 2.37
C GLU A 69 -5.04 -11.05 1.71
N PRO A 70 -4.94 -9.71 1.80
CA PRO A 70 -3.83 -9.01 1.19
C PRO A 70 -2.55 -9.13 2.01
N ASP A 71 -1.45 -8.72 1.38
CA ASP A 71 -0.15 -8.60 2.02
C ASP A 71 -0.23 -7.69 3.26
N LYS A 72 0.22 -8.22 4.40
CA LYS A 72 0.23 -7.46 5.66
C LYS A 72 1.08 -6.19 5.58
N CYS A 73 2.18 -6.22 4.84
CA CYS A 73 3.05 -5.05 4.66
C CYS A 73 2.33 -3.92 3.94
N ALA A 74 1.44 -4.24 2.99
CA ALA A 74 0.63 -3.24 2.29
C ALA A 74 -0.24 -2.45 3.26
N LEU A 75 -0.87 -3.13 4.22
CA LEU A 75 -1.72 -2.49 5.23
C LEU A 75 -0.89 -1.69 6.23
N GLN A 76 0.26 -2.19 6.67
CA GLN A 76 1.16 -1.47 7.56
C GLN A 76 1.71 -0.20 6.90
N ASN A 77 2.07 -0.27 5.62
CA ASN A 77 2.56 0.89 4.88
C ASN A 77 1.49 1.97 4.71
N VAL A 78 0.22 1.58 4.60
CA VAL A 78 -0.89 2.54 4.55
C VAL A 78 -1.00 3.33 5.86
N LEU A 79 -0.79 2.69 7.00
CA LEU A 79 -0.76 3.39 8.29
C LEU A 79 0.40 4.38 8.36
N LYS A 80 1.55 4.03 7.82
CA LYS A 80 2.70 4.94 7.70
C LYS A 80 2.38 6.13 6.79
N ASP A 81 1.68 5.89 5.70
CA ASP A 81 1.27 6.94 4.76
C ASP A 81 0.29 7.91 5.43
N LEU A 82 -0.65 7.41 6.22
CA LEU A 82 -1.58 8.24 6.99
C LEU A 82 -0.82 9.10 8.01
N ASP A 83 0.11 8.51 8.73
CA ASP A 83 0.96 9.22 9.70
C ASP A 83 1.77 10.33 9.01
N ALA A 84 2.36 10.04 7.84
CA ALA A 84 3.09 11.01 7.04
C ALA A 84 2.19 12.16 6.57
N SER A 85 0.95 11.86 6.18
CA SER A 85 -0.03 12.88 5.77
C SER A 85 -0.34 13.85 6.90
N TYR A 86 -0.50 13.35 8.13
CA TYR A 86 -0.70 14.19 9.31
C TYR A 86 0.53 15.05 9.61
N LYS A 87 1.72 14.47 9.59
CA LYS A 87 2.97 15.18 9.83
C LYS A 87 3.19 16.30 8.80
N ASN A 88 2.92 16.03 7.54
CA ASN A 88 3.04 17.03 6.48
C ASN A 88 2.06 18.18 6.69
N PHE A 89 0.81 17.88 7.06
CA PHE A 89 -0.19 18.89 7.36
C PHE A 89 0.25 19.79 8.52
N PHE A 90 0.68 19.22 9.65
CA PHE A 90 1.11 20.01 10.81
C PHE A 90 2.38 20.82 10.54
N ARG A 91 3.29 20.30 9.71
CA ARG A 91 4.51 21.03 9.35
C ARG A 91 4.25 22.22 8.45
N ASN A 92 3.35 22.08 7.49
CA ASN A 92 3.03 23.14 6.53
C ASN A 92 1.56 23.07 6.07
N PRO A 93 0.61 23.60 6.90
CA PRO A 93 -0.81 23.52 6.57
C PRO A 93 -1.22 24.25 5.29
N SER A 94 -0.45 25.26 4.86
CA SER A 94 -0.75 26.01 3.65
C SER A 94 -0.45 25.22 2.38
N ARG A 95 0.53 24.33 2.43
CA ARG A 95 0.94 23.52 1.29
C ARG A 95 0.23 22.18 1.28
N PHE A 96 0.15 21.53 2.44
CA PHE A 96 -0.47 20.21 2.60
C PHE A 96 -1.82 20.37 3.30
N GLY A 97 -2.89 20.02 2.64
CA GLY A 97 -4.20 20.01 3.28
C GLY A 97 -4.31 18.93 4.37
N PHE A 98 -5.38 19.01 5.16
CA PHE A 98 -5.73 17.96 6.10
C PHE A 98 -5.95 16.65 5.35
N PRO A 99 -5.54 15.48 5.90
CA PRO A 99 -5.74 14.20 5.24
C PRO A 99 -7.20 13.98 4.85
N LYS A 100 -7.42 13.52 3.62
CA LYS A 100 -8.75 13.31 3.05
C LYS A 100 -9.07 11.84 2.93
N PHE A 101 -10.34 11.49 3.10
CA PHE A 101 -10.82 10.14 2.81
C PHE A 101 -10.60 9.80 1.34
N LYS A 102 -10.21 8.55 1.09
CA LYS A 102 -10.00 8.04 -0.26
C LYS A 102 -11.31 7.50 -0.82
N SER A 103 -11.63 7.87 -2.06
CA SER A 103 -12.85 7.44 -2.74
C SER A 103 -12.63 6.21 -3.60
N LYS A 104 -13.64 5.35 -3.69
CA LYS A 104 -13.66 4.24 -4.65
C LYS A 104 -13.61 4.73 -6.10
N ARG A 105 -14.08 5.94 -6.36
CA ARG A 105 -14.09 6.57 -7.68
C ARG A 105 -12.71 7.07 -8.11
N ASP A 106 -11.77 7.19 -7.17
CA ASP A 106 -10.40 7.54 -7.50
C ASP A 106 -9.78 6.41 -8.31
N ASN A 107 -9.39 6.73 -9.54
CA ASN A 107 -8.78 5.78 -10.46
C ASN A 107 -7.31 5.48 -10.15
N HIS A 108 -6.73 6.17 -9.17
CA HIS A 108 -5.38 5.93 -8.70
C HIS A 108 -5.36 4.83 -7.64
N LYS A 109 -5.08 3.62 -8.08
CA LYS A 109 -4.98 2.45 -7.20
C LYS A 109 -3.52 2.06 -7.06
N SER A 110 -3.02 2.05 -5.85
CA SER A 110 -1.65 1.60 -5.58
C SER A 110 -1.48 1.13 -4.14
N TYR A 111 -0.48 0.26 -3.94
CA TYR A 111 -0.01 -0.09 -2.60
C TYR A 111 1.48 -0.37 -2.65
N ARG A 112 2.13 -0.22 -1.51
CA ARG A 112 3.56 -0.46 -1.36
C ARG A 112 3.80 -1.63 -0.42
N THR A 113 4.72 -2.51 -0.79
CA THR A 113 5.18 -3.61 0.05
C THR A 113 6.69 -3.53 0.23
N SER A 114 7.19 -3.98 1.37
CA SER A 114 8.59 -3.87 1.74
C SER A 114 9.31 -5.21 1.58
N PHE A 115 10.59 -5.15 1.19
CA PHE A 115 11.41 -6.33 1.07
C PHE A 115 11.73 -6.92 2.47
N SER A 116 11.52 -8.22 2.60
CA SER A 116 11.88 -8.97 3.79
C SER A 116 12.08 -10.45 3.42
N ASN A 117 13.24 -11.00 3.76
CA ASN A 117 13.54 -12.43 3.57
C ASN A 117 13.27 -12.96 2.14
N GLY A 118 13.68 -12.19 1.13
CA GLY A 118 13.56 -12.63 -0.26
C GLY A 118 12.14 -12.67 -0.82
N ASN A 119 11.20 -11.94 -0.21
CA ASN A 119 9.81 -11.92 -0.63
C ASN A 119 9.55 -11.15 -1.93
N ILE A 120 10.51 -10.33 -2.36
CA ILE A 120 10.46 -9.60 -3.63
C ILE A 120 11.72 -9.96 -4.41
N ALA A 121 11.57 -10.48 -5.62
CA ALA A 121 12.69 -10.88 -6.46
C ALA A 121 12.31 -10.90 -7.93
N ILE A 122 13.33 -10.74 -8.80
CA ILE A 122 13.17 -10.97 -10.23
C ILE A 122 13.60 -12.38 -10.52
N VAL A 123 12.72 -13.18 -11.12
CA VAL A 123 12.95 -14.58 -11.47
C VAL A 123 12.65 -14.74 -12.96
N GLY A 124 13.69 -14.66 -13.80
CA GLY A 124 13.52 -14.69 -15.26
C GLY A 124 12.66 -13.54 -15.76
N ASN A 125 11.56 -13.86 -16.43
CA ASN A 125 10.60 -12.87 -16.93
C ASN A 125 9.45 -12.61 -15.96
N ARG A 126 9.63 -12.91 -14.68
CA ARG A 126 8.61 -12.75 -13.64
C ARG A 126 9.15 -11.98 -12.44
N ILE A 127 8.28 -11.26 -11.76
CA ILE A 127 8.57 -10.60 -10.50
C ILE A 127 7.82 -11.35 -9.41
N LYS A 128 8.54 -11.82 -8.40
CA LYS A 128 7.96 -12.42 -7.20
C LYS A 128 7.50 -11.30 -6.27
N LEU A 129 6.24 -11.34 -5.89
CA LEU A 129 5.62 -10.35 -5.00
C LEU A 129 4.86 -11.05 -3.87
N PRO A 130 4.84 -10.48 -2.65
CA PRO A 130 4.12 -11.08 -1.54
C PRO A 130 2.65 -11.32 -1.85
N LYS A 131 2.16 -12.51 -1.51
CA LYS A 131 0.78 -12.98 -1.76
C LYS A 131 0.43 -13.22 -3.23
N LEU A 132 0.94 -12.41 -4.15
CA LEU A 132 0.68 -12.56 -5.58
C LEU A 132 1.47 -13.69 -6.21
N GLY A 133 2.65 -14.01 -5.66
CA GLY A 133 3.57 -14.95 -6.26
C GLY A 133 4.30 -14.36 -7.46
N LEU A 134 4.51 -15.17 -8.50
CA LEU A 134 5.24 -14.79 -9.70
C LEU A 134 4.33 -14.10 -10.71
N VAL A 135 4.58 -12.81 -10.96
CA VAL A 135 3.80 -11.99 -11.90
C VAL A 135 4.65 -11.74 -13.15
N LYS A 136 4.10 -11.99 -14.31
CA LYS A 136 4.79 -11.80 -15.59
C LYS A 136 5.05 -10.30 -15.84
N PHE A 137 6.24 -10.00 -16.35
CA PHE A 137 6.59 -8.65 -16.80
C PHE A 137 7.43 -8.72 -18.08
N ARG A 138 7.52 -7.60 -18.78
CA ARG A 138 8.40 -7.43 -19.94
C ARG A 138 9.22 -6.19 -19.76
N ASP A 139 10.53 -6.36 -19.69
CA ASP A 139 11.48 -5.27 -19.82
C ASP A 139 12.84 -5.83 -20.22
N LYS A 140 13.57 -5.02 -20.94
CA LYS A 140 14.95 -5.33 -21.35
C LYS A 140 15.96 -4.94 -20.28
N GLN A 141 15.61 -4.06 -19.37
CA GLN A 141 16.50 -3.61 -18.31
C GLN A 141 16.12 -4.31 -17.01
N ILE A 142 17.01 -5.13 -16.52
CA ILE A 142 16.87 -5.75 -15.20
C ILE A 142 17.62 -4.87 -14.22
N PRO A 143 16.94 -4.37 -13.17
CA PRO A 143 17.61 -3.56 -12.15
C PRO A 143 18.67 -4.38 -11.44
N GLN A 144 19.80 -3.76 -11.19
CA GLN A 144 20.88 -4.35 -10.40
C GLN A 144 20.91 -3.69 -9.04
N GLY A 145 21.21 -4.49 -8.03
CA GLY A 145 21.31 -4.02 -6.67
C GLY A 145 20.25 -4.62 -5.76
N ARG A 146 20.21 -4.10 -4.55
CA ARG A 146 19.32 -4.57 -3.50
C ARG A 146 17.93 -3.94 -3.66
N ILE A 147 16.90 -4.77 -3.61
CA ILE A 147 15.51 -4.32 -3.63
C ILE A 147 15.09 -3.95 -2.20
N LEU A 148 14.55 -2.75 -2.02
CA LEU A 148 14.05 -2.27 -0.73
C LEU A 148 12.54 -2.41 -0.62
N ASN A 149 11.83 -2.08 -1.69
CA ASN A 149 10.37 -2.14 -1.72
C ASN A 149 9.83 -2.26 -3.13
N ALA A 150 8.55 -2.53 -3.25
CA ALA A 150 7.82 -2.53 -4.50
C ALA A 150 6.50 -1.76 -4.35
N THR A 151 6.16 -0.95 -5.34
CA THR A 151 4.86 -0.27 -5.42
C THR A 151 4.11 -0.85 -6.60
N ILE A 152 2.96 -1.45 -6.32
CA ILE A 152 2.09 -2.04 -7.34
C ILE A 152 0.93 -1.08 -7.59
N SER A 153 0.64 -0.79 -8.85
CA SER A 153 -0.38 0.18 -9.22
C SER A 153 -1.18 -0.27 -10.43
N GLN A 154 -2.37 0.27 -10.54
CA GLN A 154 -3.24 0.14 -11.71
C GLN A 154 -3.62 1.54 -12.16
N ASP A 155 -3.40 1.86 -13.45
CA ASP A 155 -3.78 3.15 -14.01
C ASP A 155 -5.26 3.18 -14.43
N PRO A 156 -5.81 4.36 -14.79
CA PRO A 156 -7.21 4.45 -15.22
C PRO A 156 -7.57 3.61 -16.43
N SER A 157 -6.59 3.26 -17.28
CA SER A 157 -6.81 2.39 -18.45
C SER A 157 -6.90 0.91 -18.08
N GLY A 158 -6.63 0.54 -16.83
CA GLY A 158 -6.62 -0.83 -16.36
C GLY A 158 -5.28 -1.53 -16.45
N LYS A 159 -4.23 -0.84 -16.86
CA LYS A 159 -2.87 -1.41 -16.96
C LYS A 159 -2.23 -1.46 -15.58
N TYR A 160 -1.46 -2.52 -15.33
CA TYR A 160 -0.78 -2.75 -14.06
C TYR A 160 0.71 -2.46 -14.18
N PHE A 161 1.28 -1.88 -13.13
CA PHE A 161 2.68 -1.53 -13.05
C PHE A 161 3.26 -1.94 -11.70
N CYS A 162 4.56 -2.23 -11.70
CA CYS A 162 5.34 -2.47 -10.50
C CYS A 162 6.58 -1.58 -10.54
N SER A 163 6.75 -0.74 -9.54
CA SER A 163 7.97 0.04 -9.35
C SER A 163 8.81 -0.62 -8.27
N LEU A 164 10.04 -1.02 -8.63
CA LEU A 164 11.02 -1.55 -7.69
C LEU A 164 11.99 -0.45 -7.28
N CYS A 165 12.18 -0.33 -5.99
CA CYS A 165 13.15 0.60 -5.42
C CYS A 165 14.28 -0.15 -4.73
#